data_8d3c25fda349b03b019b229a88957d1d
#
_entry.id   8d3c25fda349b03b019b229a88957d1d
#
_cell.length_a   1.000
_cell.length_b   1.000
_cell.length_c   1.000
_cell.angle_alpha   90.00
_cell.angle_beta   90.00
_cell.angle_gamma   90.00
#
_symmetry.space_group_name_H-M   'P 1'
#
loop_
_entity.id
_entity.type
_entity.pdbx_description
1 polymer ?
#
loop_
_entity_poly.entity_id
_entity_poly.type
_entity_poly.pdbx_seq_one_letter_code
_entity_poly.pdbx_strand_id
1 'polypeptide(L)'
;MLGLTVQTVSAQGRLGSVGASALGPFGQLTEWADGAWRLGDRAPRPSLRLPAAPLVRPVGTPARSLVQQAVETQSAPVSNSISGYMDFHFNNIEHQDATLDFHRFVLLFTHSFSDRVRFVSELELEHAFVEGLEAAGELELEQAYIDFLVTRALNFRAGMLLVPVGIINERHEPPVYHGVERPFVDTVVVPSTWFEVGAGVHGELGRGLRYRAYAMAPLDAAGFSADEGVRGGIQKGSQANVRNVATTGRLEYVGVPGFWTGASFWRGKTGFSFPRVETQVTLGEVDARYRVGELETRAQYAHVWLDGMGELNRTLQRTIGVSPNVARQIRGFYLEASYFVFANPAPREAAVFVRYENFDTQYRMPTGFEAIPQFDRDAWVVGFSYYPDPDVVLKLDYSVVRNKSTVVEEPDSLNIGLGWWF
;
A
#
# COMPACT_ATOMS: atom_id res chain seq x y z
N MET A 1 18.26 5.53 -48.58
CA MET A 1 18.89 6.87 -48.50
C MET A 1 17.79 7.88 -48.39
N LEU A 2 17.51 8.40 -47.21
CA LEU A 2 16.86 9.68 -46.97
C LEU A 2 17.02 9.92 -45.46
N GLY A 3 17.94 10.80 -45.11
CA GLY A 3 18.26 11.18 -43.75
C GLY A 3 17.22 12.17 -43.23
N LEU A 4 16.85 12.01 -41.98
CA LEU A 4 16.13 13.01 -41.22
C LEU A 4 17.05 13.52 -40.12
N THR A 5 17.45 14.77 -40.30
CA THR A 5 18.26 15.56 -39.36
C THR A 5 17.33 16.09 -38.26
N VAL A 6 17.66 15.77 -37.02
CA VAL A 6 17.02 16.38 -35.86
C VAL A 6 17.79 17.67 -35.54
N GLN A 7 17.12 18.80 -35.63
CA GLN A 7 17.64 20.10 -35.18
C GLN A 7 17.36 20.27 -33.68
N THR A 8 18.43 20.42 -32.93
CA THR A 8 18.43 20.91 -31.56
C THR A 8 18.28 22.43 -31.57
N VAL A 9 17.22 22.92 -30.92
CA VAL A 9 17.05 24.37 -30.67
C VAL A 9 17.58 24.69 -29.28
N SER A 10 18.71 25.38 -29.23
CA SER A 10 19.23 26.01 -28.01
C SER A 10 18.60 27.39 -27.86
N ALA A 11 17.93 27.64 -26.73
CA ALA A 11 17.48 28.97 -26.35
C ALA A 11 18.39 29.55 -25.26
N GLN A 12 19.36 30.36 -25.67
CA GLN A 12 20.00 31.32 -24.78
C GLN A 12 19.13 32.59 -24.72
N GLY A 13 18.60 32.92 -23.54
CA GLY A 13 17.85 34.15 -23.28
C GLY A 13 18.44 34.92 -22.12
N ARG A 14 18.84 36.13 -22.40
CA ARG A 14 19.59 37.13 -21.63
C ARG A 14 18.99 37.43 -20.24
N LEU A 15 19.89 37.62 -19.28
CA LEU A 15 19.69 38.30 -18.01
C LEU A 15 19.25 39.78 -18.23
N GLY A 16 18.07 40.11 -17.71
CA GLY A 16 17.60 41.48 -17.55
C GLY A 16 17.50 41.80 -16.06
N SER A 17 18.29 42.75 -15.64
CA SER A 17 18.27 43.37 -14.29
C SER A 17 16.98 44.15 -14.08
N VAL A 18 16.24 43.89 -13.00
CA VAL A 18 15.22 44.78 -12.46
C VAL A 18 15.37 44.84 -10.93
N GLY A 19 15.35 46.06 -10.46
CA GLY A 19 15.82 46.62 -9.22
C GLY A 19 15.17 46.11 -7.93
N ALA A 20 15.94 46.41 -6.89
CA ALA A 20 15.61 46.27 -5.50
C ALA A 20 14.49 47.24 -5.04
N SER A 21 13.53 46.71 -4.27
CA SER A 21 12.97 47.43 -3.11
C SER A 21 11.87 46.60 -2.44
N ALA A 22 12.11 46.15 -1.24
CA ALA A 22 11.24 46.22 -0.07
C ALA A 22 11.74 45.23 1.00
N LEU A 23 12.66 45.72 1.82
CA LEU A 23 13.04 45.10 3.10
C LEU A 23 12.00 45.50 4.16
N GLY A 24 11.34 44.51 4.75
CA GLY A 24 10.65 44.60 6.04
C GLY A 24 11.43 43.79 7.10
N PRO A 25 11.34 44.11 8.38
CA PRO A 25 12.44 43.98 9.31
C PRO A 25 12.50 42.64 10.04
N PHE A 26 13.59 41.91 9.91
CA PHE A 26 14.06 40.98 10.92
C PHE A 26 15.45 41.41 11.37
N GLY A 27 15.47 41.96 12.59
CA GLY A 27 16.67 42.42 13.24
C GLY A 27 17.52 41.27 13.76
N GLN A 28 18.81 41.48 13.56
CA GLN A 28 19.95 41.14 14.41
C GLN A 28 20.17 39.65 14.77
N LEU A 29 21.05 39.02 14.00
CA LEU A 29 21.97 38.00 14.50
C LEU A 29 23.29 38.74 14.85
N THR A 30 23.60 38.82 16.11
CA THR A 30 24.91 39.25 16.59
C THR A 30 25.53 38.16 17.46
N GLU A 31 26.77 37.85 17.09
CA GLU A 31 27.89 37.39 17.89
C GLU A 31 27.84 35.99 18.55
N TRP A 32 28.62 35.10 17.96
CA TRP A 32 29.23 33.97 18.62
C TRP A 32 30.53 34.48 19.30
N ALA A 33 30.55 34.50 20.64
CA ALA A 33 31.75 34.65 21.42
C ALA A 33 31.92 33.49 22.39
N ASP A 34 33.12 32.98 22.43
CA ASP A 34 33.68 31.90 23.22
C ASP A 34 33.13 31.76 24.65
N GLY A 35 32.65 30.56 24.99
CA GLY A 35 32.24 30.18 26.34
C GLY A 35 32.53 28.72 26.67
N ALA A 36 33.64 28.49 27.36
CA ALA A 36 34.08 27.22 27.87
C ALA A 36 33.01 26.48 28.68
N TRP A 37 32.73 25.25 28.33
CA TRP A 37 31.90 24.33 29.10
C TRP A 37 32.58 23.94 30.40
N ARG A 38 32.11 24.44 31.53
CA ARG A 38 32.47 23.92 32.88
C ARG A 38 31.52 22.72 33.15
N LEU A 39 32.14 21.56 33.40
CA LEU A 39 31.50 20.39 34.03
C LEU A 39 31.15 20.77 35.49
N GLY A 40 29.86 20.93 35.76
CA GLY A 40 29.35 21.10 37.13
C GLY A 40 27.85 21.21 37.14
N ASP A 41 27.20 20.24 37.78
CA ASP A 41 25.80 20.04 38.10
C ASP A 41 25.07 19.10 37.20
N ARG A 42 24.97 17.89 37.69
CA ARG A 42 24.11 16.82 37.15
C ARG A 42 22.66 17.18 37.40
N ALA A 43 22.00 17.76 36.39
CA ALA A 43 20.56 17.65 36.29
C ALA A 43 20.19 16.15 36.15
N PRO A 44 19.14 15.67 36.80
CA PRO A 44 18.73 14.27 36.64
C PRO A 44 18.42 14.04 35.15
N ARG A 45 19.12 13.06 34.57
CA ARG A 45 18.83 12.59 33.22
C ARG A 45 17.37 12.16 33.19
N PRO A 46 16.55 12.67 32.25
CA PRO A 46 15.28 12.04 32.03
C PRO A 46 15.58 10.57 31.71
N SER A 47 15.10 9.67 32.55
CA SER A 47 15.17 8.25 32.27
C SER A 47 14.37 8.04 30.99
N LEU A 48 15.04 7.76 29.88
CA LEU A 48 14.42 7.10 28.75
C LEU A 48 13.84 5.79 29.32
N ARG A 49 12.59 5.81 29.74
CA ARG A 49 11.85 4.59 29.88
C ARG A 49 11.65 4.10 28.45
N LEU A 50 12.49 3.15 28.07
CA LEU A 50 12.17 2.29 26.95
C LEU A 50 10.72 1.83 27.16
N PRO A 51 9.88 1.84 26.13
CA PRO A 51 8.53 1.32 26.24
C PRO A 51 8.62 -0.09 26.86
N ALA A 52 7.70 -0.39 27.76
CA ALA A 52 7.63 -1.68 28.44
C ALA A 52 7.74 -2.80 27.40
N ALA A 53 8.49 -3.84 27.77
CA ALA A 53 8.74 -5.01 26.93
C ALA A 53 7.49 -5.40 26.12
N PRO A 54 7.66 -5.77 24.84
CA PRO A 54 6.54 -6.08 23.98
C PRO A 54 5.66 -7.11 24.69
N LEU A 55 4.38 -6.78 24.83
CA LEU A 55 3.38 -7.69 25.33
C LEU A 55 3.46 -8.93 24.45
N VAL A 56 3.85 -10.06 25.05
CA VAL A 56 3.81 -11.38 24.40
C VAL A 56 2.45 -11.47 23.71
N ARG A 57 2.45 -11.51 22.39
CA ARG A 57 1.20 -11.57 21.62
C ARG A 57 0.46 -12.82 22.05
N PRO A 58 -0.80 -12.74 22.53
CA PRO A 58 -1.57 -13.94 22.78
C PRO A 58 -1.62 -14.77 21.50
N VAL A 59 -1.33 -16.03 21.57
CA VAL A 59 -1.47 -16.98 20.45
C VAL A 59 -2.86 -16.81 19.85
N GLY A 60 -2.95 -16.46 18.55
CA GLY A 60 -4.21 -16.24 17.86
C GLY A 60 -4.61 -14.77 17.63
N THR A 61 -3.83 -13.79 18.06
CA THR A 61 -4.13 -12.38 17.73
C THR A 61 -3.51 -12.05 16.37
N PRO A 62 -4.30 -11.56 15.39
CA PRO A 62 -3.72 -11.14 14.11
C PRO A 62 -2.71 -10.02 14.31
N ALA A 63 -1.62 -10.03 13.54
CA ALA A 63 -0.69 -8.92 13.51
C ALA A 63 -1.45 -7.63 13.21
N ARG A 64 -1.27 -6.61 14.04
CA ARG A 64 -1.85 -5.28 13.84
C ARG A 64 -0.88 -4.45 13.04
N SER A 65 -1.36 -3.61 12.15
CA SER A 65 -0.48 -2.67 11.46
C SER A 65 0.17 -1.69 12.45
N LEU A 66 1.31 -1.13 12.09
CA LEU A 66 1.99 -0.12 12.90
C LEU A 66 1.08 1.08 13.17
N VAL A 67 0.29 1.49 12.17
CA VAL A 67 -0.71 2.55 12.33
C VAL A 67 -1.70 2.20 13.44
N GLN A 68 -2.21 0.98 13.44
CA GLN A 68 -3.15 0.52 14.49
C GLN A 68 -2.48 0.46 15.86
N GLN A 69 -1.23 0.00 15.94
CA GLN A 69 -0.47 -0.05 17.18
C GLN A 69 -0.16 1.36 17.70
N ALA A 70 0.32 2.27 16.84
CA ALA A 70 0.63 3.64 17.20
C ALA A 70 -0.62 4.42 17.67
N VAL A 71 -1.77 4.17 17.07
CA VAL A 71 -3.05 4.80 17.47
C VAL A 71 -3.54 4.27 18.81
N GLU A 72 -3.35 2.99 19.12
CA GLU A 72 -3.83 2.37 20.36
C GLU A 72 -2.96 2.66 21.59
N THR A 73 -1.65 2.89 21.42
CA THR A 73 -0.71 3.14 22.54
C THR A 73 -0.75 4.56 23.10
N GLN A 74 -1.44 5.49 22.44
CA GLN A 74 -1.50 6.89 22.88
C GLN A 74 -2.61 7.13 23.90
N SER A 75 -2.28 7.05 25.17
CA SER A 75 -3.16 7.39 26.28
C SER A 75 -2.82 8.71 26.99
N ALA A 76 -1.93 9.51 26.44
CA ALA A 76 -1.49 10.78 27.01
C ALA A 76 -2.03 12.01 26.26
N PRO A 77 -2.34 13.15 26.94
CA PRO A 77 -3.06 14.28 26.36
C PRO A 77 -2.23 15.06 25.37
N VAL A 78 -1.18 15.00 24.95
CA VAL A 78 -0.40 15.51 23.80
C VAL A 78 0.84 14.63 23.63
N SER A 79 0.86 13.82 22.62
CA SER A 79 2.00 12.94 22.38
C SER A 79 2.34 12.87 20.90
N ASN A 80 3.63 12.73 20.64
CA ASN A 80 4.15 12.39 19.34
C ASN A 80 4.67 10.97 19.40
N SER A 81 4.50 10.19 18.34
CA SER A 81 5.29 8.98 18.13
C SER A 81 5.84 8.95 16.71
N ILE A 82 7.02 8.39 16.60
CA ILE A 82 7.66 8.05 15.34
C ILE A 82 7.90 6.55 15.40
N SER A 83 7.50 5.88 14.36
CA SER A 83 7.75 4.46 14.12
C SER A 83 7.95 4.28 12.61
N GLY A 84 8.21 3.09 12.18
CA GLY A 84 8.38 2.84 10.76
C GLY A 84 8.68 1.40 10.47
N TYR A 85 8.90 1.12 9.21
CA TYR A 85 9.36 -0.19 8.76
C TYR A 85 10.25 -0.04 7.53
N MET A 86 10.99 -1.09 7.25
CA MET A 86 11.80 -1.17 6.02
C MET A 86 11.89 -2.61 5.58
N ASP A 87 12.19 -2.80 4.29
CA ASP A 87 12.52 -4.09 3.73
C ASP A 87 13.57 -4.01 2.61
N PHE A 88 14.30 -5.12 2.50
CA PHE A 88 15.21 -5.42 1.40
C PHE A 88 14.73 -6.68 0.70
N HIS A 89 14.80 -6.66 -0.62
CA HIS A 89 14.48 -7.81 -1.44
C HIS A 89 15.68 -8.22 -2.29
N PHE A 90 15.93 -9.51 -2.35
CA PHE A 90 16.73 -10.14 -3.39
C PHE A 90 15.78 -10.99 -4.22
N ASN A 91 15.67 -10.67 -5.50
CA ASN A 91 14.81 -11.37 -6.45
C ASN A 91 15.68 -11.97 -7.55
N ASN A 92 15.55 -13.28 -7.75
CA ASN A 92 16.17 -14.00 -8.87
C ASN A 92 15.04 -14.58 -9.73
N ILE A 93 14.67 -13.80 -10.74
CA ILE A 93 13.62 -14.15 -11.70
C ILE A 93 14.24 -14.89 -12.86
N GLU A 94 13.64 -16.00 -13.24
CA GLU A 94 14.13 -16.82 -14.36
C GLU A 94 14.28 -15.99 -15.63
N HIS A 95 15.40 -16.19 -16.34
CA HIS A 95 15.76 -15.45 -17.56
C HIS A 95 16.00 -13.93 -17.38
N GLN A 96 16.20 -13.45 -16.17
CA GLN A 96 16.55 -12.07 -15.85
C GLN A 96 17.78 -12.04 -14.95
N ASP A 97 18.45 -10.89 -14.89
CA ASP A 97 19.53 -10.68 -13.92
C ASP A 97 18.93 -10.60 -12.50
N ALA A 98 19.60 -11.23 -11.55
CA ALA A 98 19.18 -11.14 -10.16
C ALA A 98 19.34 -9.70 -9.63
N THR A 99 18.38 -9.25 -8.87
CA THR A 99 18.36 -7.89 -8.31
C THR A 99 18.44 -7.93 -6.78
N LEU A 100 19.12 -6.94 -6.22
CA LEU A 100 19.09 -6.65 -4.79
C LEU A 100 18.53 -5.23 -4.64
N ASP A 101 17.38 -5.13 -4.02
CA ASP A 101 16.61 -3.91 -3.93
C ASP A 101 16.46 -3.46 -2.48
N PHE A 102 16.79 -2.18 -2.21
CA PHE A 102 16.32 -1.48 -1.03
C PHE A 102 14.88 -1.07 -1.30
N HIS A 103 13.96 -2.01 -1.03
CA HIS A 103 12.62 -1.91 -1.55
C HIS A 103 11.87 -0.71 -0.97
N ARG A 104 11.90 -0.53 0.37
CA ARG A 104 11.26 0.63 0.99
C ARG A 104 11.84 1.00 2.35
N PHE A 105 11.70 2.30 2.65
CA PHE A 105 11.88 2.88 3.97
C PHE A 105 10.68 3.75 4.30
N VAL A 106 9.96 3.41 5.35
CA VAL A 106 8.71 4.07 5.72
C VAL A 106 8.81 4.68 7.10
N LEU A 107 8.39 5.94 7.21
CA LEU A 107 8.27 6.67 8.47
C LEU A 107 6.79 6.95 8.77
N LEU A 108 6.34 6.45 9.90
CA LEU A 108 5.07 6.77 10.50
C LEU A 108 5.25 7.86 11.55
N PHE A 109 4.52 8.96 11.39
CA PHE A 109 4.43 10.00 12.40
C PHE A 109 2.99 10.12 12.88
N THR A 110 2.80 10.12 14.20
CA THR A 110 1.49 10.38 14.80
C THR A 110 1.59 11.53 15.80
N HIS A 111 0.56 12.38 15.83
CA HIS A 111 0.44 13.49 16.79
C HIS A 111 -0.98 13.55 17.35
N SER A 112 -1.09 13.53 18.67
CA SER A 112 -2.37 13.74 19.35
C SER A 112 -2.48 15.21 19.78
N PHE A 113 -3.35 15.98 19.13
CA PHE A 113 -3.68 17.36 19.53
C PHE A 113 -4.46 17.37 20.84
N SER A 114 -5.26 16.32 21.08
CA SER A 114 -6.05 16.08 22.27
C SER A 114 -6.47 14.61 22.33
N ASP A 115 -7.19 14.20 23.37
CA ASP A 115 -7.77 12.84 23.47
C ASP A 115 -8.76 12.52 22.34
N ARG A 116 -9.19 13.52 21.57
CA ARG A 116 -10.21 13.38 20.54
C ARG A 116 -9.74 13.74 19.12
N VAL A 117 -8.57 14.35 18.97
CA VAL A 117 -8.07 14.78 17.67
C VAL A 117 -6.67 14.25 17.49
N ARG A 118 -6.46 13.45 16.46
CA ARG A 118 -5.18 12.83 16.12
C ARG A 118 -4.84 13.06 14.66
N PHE A 119 -3.58 13.33 14.43
CA PHE A 119 -2.98 13.31 13.10
C PHE A 119 -2.14 12.05 12.93
N VAL A 120 -2.21 11.43 11.78
CA VAL A 120 -1.40 10.28 11.37
C VAL A 120 -0.88 10.55 9.98
N SER A 121 0.41 10.28 9.76
CA SER A 121 1.02 10.32 8.42
C SER A 121 2.00 9.17 8.23
N GLU A 122 2.14 8.77 6.99
CA GLU A 122 3.04 7.72 6.52
C GLU A 122 3.77 8.23 5.28
N LEU A 123 5.09 8.35 5.40
CA LEU A 123 5.98 8.78 4.34
C LEU A 123 6.82 7.60 3.91
N GLU A 124 6.71 7.21 2.65
CA GLU A 124 7.45 6.10 2.04
C GLU A 124 8.51 6.60 1.06
N LEU A 125 9.68 6.00 1.16
CA LEU A 125 10.76 6.09 0.19
C LEU A 125 10.93 4.72 -0.45
N GLU A 126 10.57 4.57 -1.74
CA GLU A 126 10.76 3.33 -2.50
C GLU A 126 12.06 3.35 -3.33
N HIS A 127 12.64 2.15 -3.51
CA HIS A 127 13.81 1.89 -4.37
C HIS A 127 15.00 2.82 -4.12
N ALA A 128 15.28 3.14 -2.86
CA ALA A 128 16.41 3.98 -2.45
C ALA A 128 16.57 5.22 -3.34
N PHE A 129 15.57 6.10 -3.37
CA PHE A 129 15.58 7.32 -4.18
C PHE A 129 16.93 8.06 -4.11
N VAL A 130 17.57 8.26 -5.26
CA VAL A 130 18.82 9.00 -5.37
C VAL A 130 18.67 10.08 -6.45
N GLU A 131 18.83 11.34 -6.05
CA GLU A 131 18.75 12.47 -6.98
C GLU A 131 19.76 12.35 -8.11
N GLY A 132 19.29 12.56 -9.33
CA GLY A 132 20.14 12.56 -10.54
C GLY A 132 20.36 11.20 -11.19
N LEU A 133 19.77 10.12 -10.67
CA LEU A 133 19.72 8.81 -11.35
C LEU A 133 18.41 8.69 -12.14
N GLU A 134 18.48 8.09 -13.32
CA GLU A 134 17.31 7.85 -14.17
C GLU A 134 16.42 6.71 -13.64
N ALA A 135 16.98 5.77 -12.89
CA ALA A 135 16.21 4.75 -12.18
C ALA A 135 15.62 5.38 -10.93
N ALA A 136 14.40 5.82 -11.05
CA ALA A 136 13.75 6.60 -10.03
C ALA A 136 13.17 5.71 -8.94
N GLY A 137 13.72 5.82 -7.73
CA GLY A 137 12.93 5.58 -6.54
C GLY A 137 11.82 6.63 -6.43
N GLU A 138 10.79 6.34 -5.65
CA GLU A 138 9.67 7.24 -5.41
C GLU A 138 9.64 7.71 -3.96
N LEU A 139 9.18 8.94 -3.74
CA LEU A 139 8.86 9.47 -2.42
C LEU A 139 7.36 9.72 -2.38
N GLU A 140 6.64 8.96 -1.56
CA GLU A 140 5.19 9.02 -1.48
C GLU A 140 4.69 9.37 -0.09
N LEU A 141 3.58 10.08 -0.03
CA LEU A 141 2.80 10.29 1.18
C LEU A 141 1.57 9.40 1.10
N GLU A 142 1.68 8.17 1.57
CA GLU A 142 0.60 7.19 1.47
C GLU A 142 -0.58 7.50 2.38
N GLN A 143 -0.31 8.02 3.56
CA GLN A 143 -1.32 8.45 4.50
C GLN A 143 -0.99 9.82 5.11
N ALA A 144 -1.99 10.68 5.21
CA ALA A 144 -1.92 11.93 5.98
C ALA A 144 -3.34 12.36 6.33
N TYR A 145 -3.80 12.04 7.52
CA TYR A 145 -5.18 12.30 7.90
C TYR A 145 -5.35 12.76 9.35
N ILE A 146 -6.50 13.34 9.62
CA ILE A 146 -6.94 13.66 10.97
C ILE A 146 -8.13 12.76 11.33
N ASP A 147 -8.04 12.14 12.51
CA ASP A 147 -9.13 11.45 13.18
C ASP A 147 -9.77 12.36 14.22
N PHE A 148 -11.10 12.43 14.18
CA PHE A 148 -11.94 13.04 15.21
C PHE A 148 -12.68 11.92 15.97
N LEU A 149 -12.21 11.61 17.16
CA LEU A 149 -12.71 10.53 18.01
C LEU A 149 -13.90 11.03 18.82
N VAL A 150 -15.11 10.58 18.47
CA VAL A 150 -16.35 11.00 19.11
C VAL A 150 -16.86 9.95 20.09
N THR A 151 -17.00 8.72 19.61
CA THR A 151 -17.39 7.56 20.42
C THR A 151 -16.65 6.31 19.93
N ARG A 152 -16.75 5.22 20.69
CA ARG A 152 -16.23 3.92 20.19
C ARG A 152 -16.90 3.49 18.87
N ALA A 153 -18.17 3.81 18.70
CA ALA A 153 -18.95 3.37 17.55
C ALA A 153 -18.92 4.34 16.36
N LEU A 154 -18.56 5.60 16.58
CA LEU A 154 -18.58 6.62 15.52
C LEU A 154 -17.41 7.58 15.70
N ASN A 155 -16.55 7.62 14.71
CA ASN A 155 -15.45 8.55 14.56
C ASN A 155 -15.42 9.07 13.12
N PHE A 156 -14.82 10.23 12.91
CA PHE A 156 -14.65 10.83 11.58
C PHE A 156 -13.18 10.86 11.22
N ARG A 157 -12.89 10.62 9.96
CA ARG A 157 -11.55 10.67 9.40
C ARG A 157 -11.55 11.44 8.10
N ALA A 158 -10.54 12.28 7.86
CA ALA A 158 -10.39 13.05 6.63
C ALA A 158 -8.91 13.29 6.29
N GLY A 159 -8.56 13.20 5.03
CA GLY A 159 -7.21 13.40 4.50
C GLY A 159 -6.86 12.41 3.41
N MET A 160 -5.57 12.05 3.32
CA MET A 160 -5.06 10.96 2.49
C MET A 160 -5.25 9.64 3.24
N LEU A 161 -6.01 8.72 2.66
CA LEU A 161 -6.48 7.50 3.32
C LEU A 161 -6.19 6.27 2.47
N LEU A 162 -5.72 5.19 3.09
CA LEU A 162 -5.73 3.88 2.45
C LEU A 162 -7.16 3.42 2.20
N VAL A 163 -7.41 2.89 1.02
CA VAL A 163 -8.72 2.33 0.65
C VAL A 163 -8.94 1.04 1.44
N PRO A 164 -10.03 0.89 2.20
CA PRO A 164 -10.22 -0.25 3.09
C PRO A 164 -10.72 -1.49 2.32
N VAL A 165 -9.91 -2.00 1.40
CA VAL A 165 -10.24 -3.17 0.58
C VAL A 165 -9.14 -4.22 0.73
N GLY A 166 -9.53 -5.47 0.96
CA GLY A 166 -8.62 -6.61 1.09
C GLY A 166 -7.93 -6.72 2.45
N ILE A 167 -7.14 -7.79 2.58
CA ILE A 167 -6.38 -8.08 3.81
C ILE A 167 -5.15 -7.18 3.90
N ILE A 168 -4.49 -6.92 2.76
CA ILE A 168 -3.15 -6.36 2.69
C ILE A 168 -3.18 -4.83 2.64
N ASN A 169 -4.08 -4.19 1.89
CA ASN A 169 -3.96 -2.76 1.61
C ASN A 169 -3.81 -1.85 2.83
N GLU A 170 -4.54 -2.12 3.92
CA GLU A 170 -4.41 -1.35 5.17
C GLU A 170 -3.34 -1.93 6.13
N ARG A 171 -2.64 -3.02 5.74
CA ARG A 171 -1.67 -3.75 6.56
C ARG A 171 -0.63 -4.40 5.67
N HIS A 172 0.14 -3.56 5.01
CA HIS A 172 1.05 -3.99 3.96
C HIS A 172 2.52 -4.06 4.39
N GLU A 173 2.76 -3.93 5.70
CA GLU A 173 4.09 -4.01 6.27
C GLU A 173 4.67 -5.44 6.18
N PRO A 174 5.99 -5.60 5.95
CA PRO A 174 6.61 -6.90 5.68
C PRO A 174 6.34 -8.00 6.72
N PRO A 175 6.30 -7.74 8.04
CA PRO A 175 6.03 -8.80 9.01
C PRO A 175 4.58 -9.32 9.02
N VAL A 176 3.65 -8.71 8.25
CA VAL A 176 2.22 -9.04 8.30
C VAL A 176 1.84 -10.17 7.35
N TYR A 177 2.61 -10.42 6.29
CA TYR A 177 2.38 -11.47 5.30
C TYR A 177 3.61 -12.38 5.15
N HIS A 178 3.41 -13.61 4.66
CA HIS A 178 4.46 -14.64 4.70
C HIS A 178 5.44 -14.56 3.53
N GLY A 179 5.00 -14.28 2.32
CA GLY A 179 5.89 -14.16 1.14
C GLY A 179 6.83 -12.95 1.23
N VAL A 180 7.88 -12.96 0.46
CA VAL A 180 8.71 -11.77 0.24
C VAL A 180 7.86 -10.71 -0.43
N GLU A 181 7.20 -11.11 -1.53
CA GLU A 181 6.24 -10.27 -2.22
C GLU A 181 4.81 -10.46 -1.67
N ARG A 182 4.00 -9.42 -1.84
CA ARG A 182 2.56 -9.46 -1.54
C ARG A 182 1.86 -10.49 -2.43
N PRO A 183 0.68 -11.01 -2.04
CA PRO A 183 -0.11 -11.86 -2.95
C PRO A 183 -0.40 -11.16 -4.29
N PHE A 184 -0.33 -11.88 -5.39
CA PHE A 184 -0.65 -11.34 -6.73
C PHE A 184 -2.07 -10.78 -6.79
N VAL A 185 -3.03 -11.42 -6.12
CA VAL A 185 -4.41 -10.91 -6.02
C VAL A 185 -4.45 -9.52 -5.39
N ASP A 186 -3.59 -9.27 -4.37
CA ASP A 186 -3.48 -7.96 -3.68
C ASP A 186 -2.58 -6.94 -4.42
N THR A 187 -2.09 -7.25 -5.60
CA THR A 187 -1.34 -6.32 -6.45
C THR A 187 -2.05 -6.04 -7.77
N VAL A 188 -2.68 -7.05 -8.35
CA VAL A 188 -3.22 -7.02 -9.70
C VAL A 188 -4.74 -6.87 -9.71
N VAL A 189 -5.46 -7.53 -8.80
CA VAL A 189 -6.93 -7.49 -8.71
C VAL A 189 -7.42 -6.46 -7.72
N VAL A 190 -6.84 -6.47 -6.52
CA VAL A 190 -6.99 -5.42 -5.50
C VAL A 190 -5.70 -4.61 -5.52
N PRO A 191 -5.69 -3.41 -6.09
CA PRO A 191 -4.46 -2.63 -6.10
C PRO A 191 -3.97 -2.35 -4.67
N SER A 192 -2.78 -2.77 -4.32
CA SER A 192 -2.09 -2.31 -3.12
C SER A 192 -0.87 -1.49 -3.58
N THR A 193 -0.37 -0.52 -2.97
CA THR A 193 -0.84 0.35 -1.94
C THR A 193 -1.82 1.39 -2.52
N TRP A 194 -3.07 1.17 -2.27
CA TRP A 194 -4.12 2.03 -2.83
C TRP A 194 -4.55 3.06 -1.79
N PHE A 195 -4.22 4.30 -2.05
CA PHE A 195 -4.60 5.44 -1.22
C PHE A 195 -5.16 6.58 -2.05
N GLU A 196 -6.08 7.35 -1.47
CA GLU A 196 -6.71 8.51 -2.10
C GLU A 196 -7.14 9.55 -1.06
N VAL A 197 -7.30 10.78 -1.50
CA VAL A 197 -7.90 11.83 -0.67
C VAL A 197 -9.39 11.56 -0.48
N GLY A 198 -9.81 11.62 0.79
CA GLY A 198 -11.20 11.36 1.14
C GLY A 198 -11.56 11.71 2.56
N ALA A 199 -12.81 11.43 2.90
CA ALA A 199 -13.32 11.56 4.26
C ALA A 199 -14.43 10.56 4.52
N GLY A 200 -14.68 10.25 5.79
CA GLY A 200 -15.78 9.40 6.17
C GLY A 200 -15.80 9.03 7.65
N VAL A 201 -16.35 7.88 7.92
CA VAL A 201 -16.60 7.41 9.29
C VAL A 201 -16.02 6.02 9.52
N HIS A 202 -15.66 5.76 10.77
CA HIS A 202 -15.23 4.43 11.22
C HIS A 202 -15.58 4.19 12.68
N GLY A 203 -15.60 2.94 13.10
CA GLY A 203 -15.88 2.62 14.51
C GLY A 203 -16.02 1.13 14.79
N GLU A 204 -16.28 0.83 16.05
CA GLU A 204 -16.58 -0.51 16.58
C GLU A 204 -18.02 -0.59 17.07
N LEU A 205 -18.80 -1.47 16.45
CA LEU A 205 -20.23 -1.69 16.80
C LEU A 205 -20.43 -2.65 18.00
N GLY A 206 -19.33 -3.08 18.61
CA GLY A 206 -19.32 -4.07 19.70
C GLY A 206 -19.22 -5.51 19.21
N ARG A 207 -18.95 -6.45 20.15
CA ARG A 207 -18.77 -7.89 19.87
C ARG A 207 -17.73 -8.21 18.79
N GLY A 208 -16.73 -7.33 18.61
CA GLY A 208 -15.68 -7.51 17.60
C GLY A 208 -16.06 -7.08 16.18
N LEU A 209 -17.19 -6.41 15.98
CA LEU A 209 -17.59 -5.88 14.69
C LEU A 209 -17.03 -4.46 14.51
N ARG A 210 -16.26 -4.22 13.44
CA ARG A 210 -15.65 -2.95 13.06
C ARG A 210 -16.10 -2.55 11.66
N TYR A 211 -16.20 -1.24 11.41
CA TYR A 211 -16.54 -0.75 10.09
C TYR A 211 -15.75 0.48 9.71
N ARG A 212 -15.60 0.69 8.39
CA ARG A 212 -15.09 1.90 7.76
C ARG A 212 -15.98 2.21 6.55
N ALA A 213 -16.30 3.48 6.33
CA ALA A 213 -17.06 3.92 5.17
C ALA A 213 -16.56 5.30 4.76
N TYR A 214 -16.03 5.42 3.53
CA TYR A 214 -15.40 6.64 3.03
C TYR A 214 -15.99 7.07 1.70
N ALA A 215 -16.02 8.38 1.49
CA ALA A 215 -16.16 9.03 0.21
C ALA A 215 -14.80 9.62 -0.18
N MET A 216 -14.31 9.33 -1.41
CA MET A 216 -12.95 9.67 -1.79
C MET A 216 -12.82 9.95 -3.29
N ALA A 217 -11.65 10.42 -3.71
CA ALA A 217 -11.36 10.60 -5.11
C ALA A 217 -11.52 9.27 -5.88
N PRO A 218 -12.08 9.29 -7.10
CA PRO A 218 -12.26 8.10 -7.91
C PRO A 218 -10.97 7.71 -8.63
N LEU A 219 -10.93 6.51 -9.21
CA LEU A 219 -9.91 6.11 -10.17
C LEU A 219 -10.09 6.86 -11.49
N ASP A 220 -9.00 7.04 -12.26
CA ASP A 220 -9.03 7.51 -13.64
C ASP A 220 -8.88 6.34 -14.63
N ALA A 221 -9.92 6.08 -15.42
CA ALA A 221 -9.90 5.01 -16.42
C ALA A 221 -8.85 5.21 -17.52
N ALA A 222 -8.24 6.37 -17.65
CA ALA A 222 -7.15 6.62 -18.59
C ALA A 222 -5.90 5.77 -18.29
N GLY A 223 -5.72 5.39 -17.03
CA GLY A 223 -4.60 4.56 -16.60
C GLY A 223 -4.90 3.06 -16.58
N PHE A 224 -6.10 2.61 -16.98
CA PHE A 224 -6.43 1.18 -16.95
C PHE A 224 -5.72 0.42 -18.08
N SER A 225 -5.31 -0.80 -17.80
CA SER A 225 -4.60 -1.66 -18.75
C SER A 225 -5.07 -3.11 -18.70
N ALA A 226 -4.62 -3.92 -19.66
CA ALA A 226 -4.95 -5.34 -19.74
C ALA A 226 -4.27 -6.17 -18.66
N ASP A 227 -3.04 -5.83 -18.30
CA ASP A 227 -2.16 -6.54 -17.37
C ASP A 227 -2.38 -6.12 -15.92
N GLU A 228 -2.44 -4.82 -15.64
CA GLU A 228 -2.58 -4.27 -14.29
C GLU A 228 -4.02 -3.94 -13.88
N GLY A 229 -4.98 -4.18 -14.81
CA GLY A 229 -6.38 -3.91 -14.55
C GLY A 229 -6.66 -2.44 -14.25
N VAL A 230 -7.05 -2.13 -13.00
CA VAL A 230 -7.43 -0.76 -12.57
C VAL A 230 -6.31 -0.01 -11.83
N ARG A 231 -5.17 -0.66 -11.55
CA ARG A 231 -4.08 -0.11 -10.73
C ARG A 231 -3.55 1.22 -11.25
N GLY A 232 -3.25 1.33 -12.53
CA GLY A 232 -2.74 2.56 -13.14
C GLY A 232 -3.73 3.74 -13.11
N GLY A 233 -4.97 3.52 -12.66
CA GLY A 233 -5.97 4.56 -12.47
C GLY A 233 -5.94 5.25 -11.11
N ILE A 234 -5.10 4.83 -10.18
CA ILE A 234 -4.93 5.45 -8.85
C ILE A 234 -4.38 6.87 -9.04
N GLN A 235 -5.04 7.87 -8.44
CA GLN A 235 -4.64 9.27 -8.59
C GLN A 235 -3.67 9.74 -7.50
N LYS A 236 -3.46 8.95 -6.44
CA LYS A 236 -2.54 9.21 -5.31
C LYS A 236 -2.76 10.58 -4.66
N GLY A 237 -3.98 11.15 -4.76
CA GLY A 237 -4.31 12.49 -4.26
C GLY A 237 -3.56 13.66 -4.95
N SER A 238 -2.80 13.40 -6.01
CA SER A 238 -2.02 14.41 -6.72
C SER A 238 -2.90 15.21 -7.68
N GLN A 239 -3.50 16.30 -7.19
CA GLN A 239 -4.49 17.09 -7.92
C GLN A 239 -5.65 16.21 -8.46
N ALA A 240 -6.04 15.21 -7.67
CA ALA A 240 -7.04 14.22 -8.06
C ALA A 240 -8.33 14.87 -8.57
N ASN A 241 -8.79 14.41 -9.72
CA ASN A 241 -10.03 14.91 -10.31
C ASN A 241 -11.24 14.32 -9.58
N VAL A 242 -12.01 15.16 -8.92
CA VAL A 242 -13.20 14.79 -8.14
C VAL A 242 -14.50 15.20 -8.80
N ARG A 243 -14.56 15.24 -10.13
CA ARG A 243 -15.84 15.47 -10.85
C ARG A 243 -16.93 14.49 -10.39
N ASN A 244 -16.54 13.30 -10.03
CA ASN A 244 -17.37 12.30 -9.36
C ASN A 244 -16.67 11.89 -8.03
N VAL A 245 -17.44 11.35 -7.11
CA VAL A 245 -16.95 10.83 -5.85
C VAL A 245 -17.10 9.31 -5.85
N ALA A 246 -16.05 8.61 -5.45
CA ALA A 246 -16.13 7.19 -5.17
C ALA A 246 -16.57 6.95 -3.73
N THR A 247 -17.22 5.82 -3.50
CA THR A 247 -17.58 5.33 -2.18
C THR A 247 -16.94 3.98 -1.93
N THR A 248 -16.42 3.78 -0.73
CA THR A 248 -15.82 2.53 -0.32
C THR A 248 -16.17 2.22 1.12
N GLY A 249 -16.10 0.95 1.49
CA GLY A 249 -16.31 0.53 2.86
C GLY A 249 -15.89 -0.90 3.10
N ARG A 250 -15.62 -1.17 4.37
CA ARG A 250 -15.27 -2.50 4.89
C ARG A 250 -16.00 -2.77 6.18
N LEU A 251 -16.53 -3.97 6.29
CA LEU A 251 -17.05 -4.53 7.51
C LEU A 251 -16.14 -5.70 7.92
N GLU A 252 -15.69 -5.70 9.18
CA GLU A 252 -14.70 -6.64 9.69
C GLU A 252 -15.17 -7.22 11.01
N TYR A 253 -15.04 -8.53 11.16
CA TYR A 253 -15.38 -9.24 12.39
C TYR A 253 -14.14 -9.91 12.99
N VAL A 254 -13.86 -9.57 14.25
CA VAL A 254 -12.71 -10.05 15.03
C VAL A 254 -13.14 -10.57 16.43
N GLY A 255 -14.40 -10.94 16.58
CA GLY A 255 -14.97 -11.28 17.89
C GLY A 255 -14.64 -12.67 18.41
N VAL A 256 -14.08 -13.55 17.59
CA VAL A 256 -13.62 -14.90 17.96
C VAL A 256 -12.10 -14.92 17.96
N PRO A 257 -11.44 -15.33 19.06
CA PRO A 257 -10.00 -15.45 19.11
C PRO A 257 -9.45 -16.32 17.96
N GLY A 258 -8.44 -15.81 17.25
CA GLY A 258 -7.83 -16.49 16.12
C GLY A 258 -8.62 -16.41 14.81
N PHE A 259 -9.86 -15.97 14.82
CA PHE A 259 -10.67 -15.82 13.62
C PHE A 259 -10.93 -14.37 13.27
N TRP A 260 -10.68 -14.06 12.02
CA TRP A 260 -10.87 -12.75 11.44
C TRP A 260 -11.49 -12.90 10.05
N THR A 261 -12.52 -12.12 9.75
CA THR A 261 -13.14 -12.09 8.42
C THR A 261 -13.58 -10.68 8.08
N GLY A 262 -13.60 -10.37 6.81
CA GLY A 262 -13.99 -9.08 6.29
C GLY A 262 -14.72 -9.17 4.96
N ALA A 263 -15.44 -8.11 4.67
CA ALA A 263 -16.00 -7.86 3.35
C ALA A 263 -15.85 -6.39 3.04
N SER A 264 -15.44 -6.08 1.82
CA SER A 264 -15.20 -4.73 1.36
C SER A 264 -15.84 -4.46 0.00
N PHE A 265 -16.10 -3.19 -0.26
CA PHE A 265 -16.53 -2.74 -1.57
C PHE A 265 -15.88 -1.40 -1.94
N TRP A 266 -15.79 -1.14 -3.21
CA TRP A 266 -15.47 0.16 -3.77
C TRP A 266 -16.34 0.41 -5.00
N ARG A 267 -16.85 1.65 -5.19
CA ARG A 267 -17.64 2.02 -6.35
C ARG A 267 -17.43 3.48 -6.72
N GLY A 268 -17.10 3.74 -8.01
CA GLY A 268 -16.91 5.10 -8.51
C GLY A 268 -17.03 5.19 -10.03
N LYS A 269 -17.44 6.37 -10.53
CA LYS A 269 -17.33 6.71 -11.95
C LYS A 269 -15.91 7.16 -12.24
N THR A 270 -15.31 6.71 -13.35
CA THR A 270 -13.87 6.80 -13.63
C THR A 270 -13.53 7.45 -14.98
N GLY A 271 -14.51 7.86 -15.76
CA GLY A 271 -14.34 8.33 -17.16
C GLY A 271 -14.14 9.84 -17.34
N PHE A 272 -13.63 10.55 -16.36
CA PHE A 272 -13.57 12.02 -16.41
C PHE A 272 -12.46 12.58 -17.32
N SER A 273 -11.37 11.86 -17.56
CA SER A 273 -10.34 12.23 -18.54
C SER A 273 -10.84 12.15 -19.99
N PHE A 274 -11.94 11.41 -20.21
CA PHE A 274 -12.60 11.27 -21.50
C PHE A 274 -14.08 11.67 -21.37
N PRO A 275 -14.43 12.96 -21.47
CA PRO A 275 -15.76 13.47 -21.09
C PRO A 275 -16.95 12.89 -21.86
N ARG A 276 -16.70 12.13 -22.92
CA ARG A 276 -17.74 11.43 -23.70
C ARG A 276 -17.79 9.93 -23.42
N VAL A 277 -16.92 9.42 -22.52
CA VAL A 277 -16.88 7.99 -22.17
C VAL A 277 -17.34 7.85 -20.74
N GLU A 278 -18.50 7.28 -20.55
CA GLU A 278 -19.00 6.95 -19.22
C GLU A 278 -18.44 5.60 -18.79
N THR A 279 -17.56 5.61 -17.78
CA THR A 279 -16.99 4.41 -17.17
C THR A 279 -17.31 4.37 -15.71
N GLN A 280 -17.49 3.17 -15.17
CA GLN A 280 -17.71 2.94 -13.76
C GLN A 280 -17.01 1.65 -13.33
N VAL A 281 -16.41 1.68 -12.17
CA VAL A 281 -15.84 0.51 -11.50
C VAL A 281 -16.65 0.19 -10.26
N THR A 282 -16.93 -1.09 -10.06
CA THR A 282 -17.43 -1.66 -8.81
C THR A 282 -16.53 -2.82 -8.43
N LEU A 283 -15.96 -2.79 -7.23
CA LEU A 283 -15.16 -3.87 -6.68
C LEU A 283 -15.86 -4.43 -5.45
N GLY A 284 -15.95 -5.74 -5.35
CA GLY A 284 -16.39 -6.48 -4.18
C GLY A 284 -15.31 -7.46 -3.76
N GLU A 285 -15.06 -7.55 -2.45
CA GLU A 285 -14.05 -8.42 -1.90
C GLU A 285 -14.54 -9.04 -0.60
N VAL A 286 -14.14 -10.29 -0.35
CA VAL A 286 -14.34 -11.01 0.91
C VAL A 286 -13.09 -11.75 1.31
N ASP A 287 -12.78 -11.76 2.61
CA ASP A 287 -11.61 -12.41 3.16
C ASP A 287 -11.87 -13.10 4.49
N ALA A 288 -11.00 -14.03 4.81
CA ALA A 288 -10.93 -14.66 6.10
C ALA A 288 -9.50 -15.05 6.47
N ARG A 289 -9.20 -14.99 7.77
CA ARG A 289 -7.97 -15.51 8.36
C ARG A 289 -8.34 -16.29 9.62
N TYR A 290 -7.75 -17.46 9.77
CA TYR A 290 -7.96 -18.29 10.94
C TYR A 290 -6.65 -18.87 11.44
N ARG A 291 -6.35 -18.65 12.73
CA ARG A 291 -5.18 -19.24 13.40
C ARG A 291 -5.67 -20.08 14.58
N VAL A 292 -5.26 -21.33 14.60
CA VAL A 292 -5.50 -22.28 15.70
C VAL A 292 -4.22 -23.04 16.00
N GLY A 293 -3.68 -22.86 17.20
CA GLY A 293 -2.37 -23.39 17.54
C GLY A 293 -1.29 -22.88 16.59
N GLU A 294 -0.57 -23.80 15.98
CA GLU A 294 0.51 -23.52 15.04
C GLU A 294 0.03 -23.36 13.59
N LEU A 295 -1.20 -23.69 13.30
CA LEU A 295 -1.76 -23.54 11.94
C LEU A 295 -2.42 -22.18 11.75
N GLU A 296 -2.07 -21.49 10.69
CA GLU A 296 -2.77 -20.32 10.20
C GLU A 296 -3.22 -20.53 8.75
N THR A 297 -4.42 -20.09 8.43
CA THR A 297 -4.95 -20.12 7.07
C THR A 297 -5.47 -18.72 6.70
N ARG A 298 -5.32 -18.34 5.43
CA ARG A 298 -5.86 -17.11 4.86
C ARG A 298 -6.56 -17.42 3.55
N ALA A 299 -7.62 -16.70 3.27
CA ALA A 299 -8.35 -16.77 2.02
C ALA A 299 -8.85 -15.39 1.64
N GLN A 300 -8.81 -15.06 0.36
CA GLN A 300 -9.39 -13.83 -0.18
C GLN A 300 -9.98 -14.13 -1.55
N TYR A 301 -11.09 -13.49 -1.87
CA TYR A 301 -11.70 -13.44 -3.19
C TYR A 301 -12.07 -12.00 -3.52
N ALA A 302 -11.66 -11.55 -4.69
CA ALA A 302 -12.00 -10.23 -5.21
C ALA A 302 -12.58 -10.32 -6.62
N HIS A 303 -13.56 -9.47 -6.90
CA HIS A 303 -14.17 -9.34 -8.21
C HIS A 303 -14.39 -7.86 -8.55
N VAL A 304 -13.99 -7.48 -9.77
CA VAL A 304 -14.12 -6.12 -10.27
C VAL A 304 -15.01 -6.12 -11.50
N TRP A 305 -16.07 -5.31 -11.48
CA TRP A 305 -16.95 -5.04 -12.61
C TRP A 305 -16.62 -3.66 -13.18
N LEU A 306 -16.41 -3.60 -14.48
CA LEU A 306 -16.01 -2.39 -15.20
C LEU A 306 -17.00 -2.11 -16.33
N ASP A 307 -17.81 -1.07 -16.15
CA ASP A 307 -18.77 -0.63 -17.14
C ASP A 307 -18.12 0.38 -18.10
N GLY A 308 -18.55 0.39 -19.37
CA GLY A 308 -18.09 1.33 -20.39
C GLY A 308 -16.76 0.99 -21.06
N MET A 309 -16.11 -0.15 -20.72
CA MET A 309 -14.76 -0.48 -21.21
C MET A 309 -14.68 -0.68 -22.72
N GLY A 310 -15.73 -1.16 -23.37
CA GLY A 310 -15.75 -1.28 -24.85
C GLY A 310 -15.64 0.08 -25.55
N GLU A 311 -16.26 1.13 -25.01
CA GLU A 311 -16.13 2.48 -25.54
C GLU A 311 -14.78 3.10 -25.18
N LEU A 312 -14.30 2.87 -23.97
CA LEU A 312 -12.95 3.29 -23.54
C LEU A 312 -11.87 2.73 -24.47
N ASN A 313 -11.86 1.40 -24.69
CA ASN A 313 -10.89 0.74 -25.55
C ASN A 313 -10.90 1.32 -26.97
N ARG A 314 -12.10 1.52 -27.57
CA ARG A 314 -12.22 2.14 -28.89
C ARG A 314 -11.76 3.59 -28.92
N THR A 315 -12.06 4.36 -27.88
CA THR A 315 -11.71 5.77 -27.80
C THR A 315 -10.21 5.95 -27.69
N LEU A 316 -9.54 5.19 -26.81
CA LEU A 316 -8.08 5.23 -26.66
C LEU A 316 -7.39 4.77 -27.93
N GLN A 317 -7.86 3.71 -28.58
CA GLN A 317 -7.32 3.27 -29.86
C GLN A 317 -7.39 4.36 -30.96
N ARG A 318 -8.49 5.11 -31.00
CA ARG A 318 -8.63 6.23 -31.97
C ARG A 318 -7.78 7.44 -31.61
N THR A 319 -7.59 7.71 -30.33
CA THR A 319 -6.95 8.96 -29.86
C THR A 319 -5.43 8.83 -29.76
N ILE A 320 -4.93 7.69 -29.26
CA ILE A 320 -3.52 7.46 -29.03
C ILE A 320 -2.95 6.29 -29.84
N GLY A 321 -3.76 5.63 -30.67
CA GLY A 321 -3.32 4.54 -31.55
C GLY A 321 -3.13 3.20 -30.86
N VAL A 322 -3.34 3.09 -29.54
CA VAL A 322 -3.17 1.87 -28.77
C VAL A 322 -4.47 1.52 -28.06
N SER A 323 -4.92 0.27 -28.20
CA SER A 323 -6.01 -0.26 -27.38
C SER A 323 -5.43 -0.81 -26.09
N PRO A 324 -5.85 -0.31 -24.90
CA PRO A 324 -5.43 -0.88 -23.62
C PRO A 324 -6.05 -2.26 -23.37
N ASN A 325 -7.03 -2.67 -24.20
CA ASN A 325 -7.73 -3.94 -24.12
C ASN A 325 -8.26 -4.29 -22.71
N VAL A 326 -8.78 -3.27 -22.02
CA VAL A 326 -9.31 -3.39 -20.66
C VAL A 326 -10.55 -4.28 -20.67
N ALA A 327 -10.62 -5.19 -19.74
CA ALA A 327 -11.74 -6.10 -19.55
C ALA A 327 -12.99 -5.39 -19.00
N ARG A 328 -14.13 -6.07 -19.06
CA ARG A 328 -15.34 -5.68 -18.33
C ARG A 328 -15.46 -6.34 -16.96
N GLN A 329 -14.70 -7.41 -16.69
CA GLN A 329 -14.62 -8.04 -15.38
C GLN A 329 -13.21 -8.61 -15.14
N ILE A 330 -12.73 -8.39 -13.94
CA ILE A 330 -11.47 -8.92 -13.39
C ILE A 330 -11.83 -9.75 -12.15
N ARG A 331 -11.10 -10.81 -11.87
CA ARG A 331 -11.29 -11.57 -10.64
C ARG A 331 -9.99 -12.20 -10.17
N GLY A 332 -9.94 -12.51 -8.88
CA GLY A 332 -8.86 -13.32 -8.32
C GLY A 332 -9.23 -13.84 -6.95
N PHE A 333 -8.53 -14.89 -6.57
CA PHE A 333 -8.59 -15.44 -5.22
C PHE A 333 -7.24 -16.04 -4.83
N TYR A 334 -7.00 -16.12 -3.54
CA TYR A 334 -5.93 -16.96 -3.02
C TYR A 334 -6.36 -17.73 -1.77
N LEU A 335 -5.64 -18.82 -1.56
CA LEU A 335 -5.68 -19.64 -0.35
C LEU A 335 -4.26 -19.82 0.14
N GLU A 336 -4.00 -19.49 1.40
CA GLU A 336 -2.70 -19.65 2.04
C GLU A 336 -2.85 -20.46 3.32
N ALA A 337 -1.91 -21.38 3.52
CA ALA A 337 -1.75 -22.11 4.76
C ALA A 337 -0.31 -22.00 5.26
N SER A 338 -0.12 -21.70 6.53
CA SER A 338 1.17 -21.62 7.18
C SER A 338 1.19 -22.42 8.48
N TYR A 339 2.32 -23.04 8.77
CA TYR A 339 2.55 -23.79 9.99
C TYR A 339 3.76 -23.24 10.73
N PHE A 340 3.55 -22.86 11.99
CA PHE A 340 4.58 -22.29 12.86
C PHE A 340 5.34 -23.39 13.58
N VAL A 341 6.61 -23.59 13.22
CA VAL A 341 7.42 -24.73 13.70
C VAL A 341 8.08 -24.49 15.06
N PHE A 342 8.18 -23.23 15.54
CA PHE A 342 8.79 -22.85 16.82
C PHE A 342 7.95 -21.83 17.58
N ALA A 343 6.65 -22.10 17.69
CA ALA A 343 5.68 -21.09 18.15
C ALA A 343 5.50 -20.97 19.67
N ASN A 344 6.31 -21.65 20.56
CA ASN A 344 6.12 -21.43 22.01
C ASN A 344 7.19 -22.14 22.90
N PRO A 345 7.67 -21.52 23.98
CA PRO A 345 7.47 -20.17 24.52
C PRO A 345 8.60 -19.18 24.17
N ALA A 346 9.23 -19.33 23.01
CA ALA A 346 10.42 -18.57 22.65
C ALA A 346 10.06 -17.21 22.03
N PRO A 347 10.91 -16.18 22.18
CA PRO A 347 10.80 -14.94 21.43
C PRO A 347 10.98 -15.12 19.91
N ARG A 348 11.28 -16.34 19.45
CA ARG A 348 11.59 -16.66 18.05
C ARG A 348 10.48 -17.52 17.47
N GLU A 349 9.98 -17.14 16.31
CA GLU A 349 9.01 -17.92 15.54
C GLU A 349 9.59 -18.26 14.17
N ALA A 350 9.18 -19.37 13.60
CA ALA A 350 9.44 -19.71 12.22
C ALA A 350 8.19 -20.35 11.63
N ALA A 351 7.87 -20.02 10.39
CA ALA A 351 6.73 -20.56 9.68
C ALA A 351 7.13 -21.07 8.30
N VAL A 352 6.60 -22.21 7.91
CA VAL A 352 6.56 -22.65 6.53
C VAL A 352 5.18 -22.36 5.98
N PHE A 353 5.08 -21.93 4.72
CA PHE A 353 3.79 -21.61 4.11
C PHE A 353 3.70 -22.12 2.67
N VAL A 354 2.46 -22.28 2.22
CA VAL A 354 2.11 -22.50 0.84
C VAL A 354 0.91 -21.63 0.50
N ARG A 355 0.95 -20.96 -0.65
CA ARG A 355 -0.13 -20.14 -1.18
C ARG A 355 -0.43 -20.55 -2.62
N TYR A 356 -1.69 -20.73 -2.92
CA TYR A 356 -2.20 -20.86 -4.28
C TYR A 356 -3.04 -19.64 -4.61
N GLU A 357 -2.79 -19.07 -5.78
CA GLU A 357 -3.52 -17.93 -6.33
C GLU A 357 -4.02 -18.23 -7.73
N ASN A 358 -5.22 -17.75 -8.06
CA ASN A 358 -5.72 -17.65 -9.43
C ASN A 358 -6.21 -16.22 -9.65
N PHE A 359 -5.73 -15.59 -10.70
CA PHE A 359 -6.09 -14.21 -11.02
C PHE A 359 -6.12 -13.98 -12.52
N ASP A 360 -7.19 -13.32 -12.96
CA ASP A 360 -7.48 -13.09 -14.37
C ASP A 360 -7.95 -11.63 -14.56
N THR A 361 -7.09 -10.81 -15.15
CA THR A 361 -7.38 -9.40 -15.44
C THR A 361 -8.26 -9.22 -16.66
N GLN A 362 -8.53 -10.30 -17.41
CA GLN A 362 -9.41 -10.30 -18.57
C GLN A 362 -10.50 -11.39 -18.48
N TYR A 363 -11.01 -11.66 -17.28
CA TYR A 363 -12.02 -12.72 -17.03
C TYR A 363 -13.25 -12.62 -17.92
N ARG A 364 -13.70 -11.41 -18.23
CA ARG A 364 -14.77 -11.17 -19.22
C ARG A 364 -14.42 -9.92 -20.05
N MET A 365 -14.41 -10.07 -21.36
CA MET A 365 -14.14 -8.98 -22.27
C MET A 365 -15.42 -8.25 -22.72
N PRO A 366 -15.32 -6.94 -23.07
CA PRO A 366 -16.38 -6.24 -23.76
C PRO A 366 -16.64 -6.86 -25.14
N THR A 367 -17.86 -6.70 -25.66
CA THR A 367 -18.22 -7.18 -27.02
C THR A 367 -17.28 -6.56 -28.07
N GLY A 368 -16.70 -7.42 -28.91
CA GLY A 368 -15.77 -7.05 -29.98
C GLY A 368 -14.31 -6.94 -29.54
N PHE A 369 -13.99 -7.41 -28.33
CA PHE A 369 -12.63 -7.54 -27.84
C PHE A 369 -12.40 -8.98 -27.36
N GLU A 370 -11.18 -9.48 -27.53
CA GLU A 370 -10.77 -10.82 -27.13
C GLU A 370 -9.81 -10.77 -25.94
N ALA A 371 -9.94 -11.75 -25.08
CA ALA A 371 -9.01 -11.94 -23.96
C ALA A 371 -7.66 -12.43 -24.48
N ILE A 372 -6.60 -11.96 -23.88
CA ILE A 372 -5.23 -12.41 -24.12
C ILE A 372 -4.92 -13.48 -23.08
N PRO A 373 -4.64 -14.74 -23.50
CA PRO A 373 -4.52 -15.89 -22.58
C PRO A 373 -3.44 -15.73 -21.49
N GLN A 374 -2.43 -14.90 -21.72
CA GLN A 374 -1.37 -14.64 -20.74
C GLN A 374 -1.86 -13.93 -19.46
N PHE A 375 -3.04 -13.33 -19.47
CA PHE A 375 -3.59 -12.63 -18.31
C PHE A 375 -4.53 -13.49 -17.43
N ASP A 376 -4.78 -14.73 -17.81
CA ASP A 376 -5.39 -15.76 -16.95
C ASP A 376 -4.26 -16.61 -16.34
N ARG A 377 -3.99 -16.36 -15.04
CA ARG A 377 -2.78 -16.83 -14.35
C ARG A 377 -3.10 -17.62 -13.10
N ASP A 378 -2.27 -18.64 -12.86
CA ASP A 378 -2.23 -19.41 -11.62
C ASP A 378 -0.84 -19.26 -11.00
N ALA A 379 -0.76 -19.12 -9.69
CA ALA A 379 0.52 -19.06 -8.98
C ALA A 379 0.53 -20.00 -7.78
N TRP A 380 1.67 -20.65 -7.59
CA TRP A 380 2.02 -21.34 -6.36
C TRP A 380 3.23 -20.65 -5.73
N VAL A 381 3.11 -20.29 -4.46
CA VAL A 381 4.22 -19.72 -3.69
C VAL A 381 4.44 -20.59 -2.47
N VAL A 382 5.65 -21.09 -2.31
CA VAL A 382 6.05 -21.86 -1.13
C VAL A 382 7.23 -21.20 -0.47
N GLY A 383 7.24 -21.14 0.86
CA GLY A 383 8.31 -20.40 1.50
C GLY A 383 8.43 -20.64 2.99
N PHE A 384 9.36 -19.90 3.55
CA PHE A 384 9.75 -19.95 4.93
C PHE A 384 9.95 -18.53 5.44
N SER A 385 9.40 -18.23 6.62
CA SER A 385 9.60 -16.97 7.34
C SER A 385 10.17 -17.26 8.70
N TYR A 386 11.24 -16.56 9.07
CA TYR A 386 11.87 -16.67 10.38
C TYR A 386 11.86 -15.30 11.08
N TYR A 387 11.33 -15.29 12.28
CA TYR A 387 11.23 -14.11 13.13
C TYR A 387 12.22 -14.25 14.29
N PRO A 388 13.49 -13.77 14.14
CA PRO A 388 14.46 -13.75 15.24
C PRO A 388 14.00 -12.85 16.39
N ASP A 389 13.19 -11.85 16.08
CA ASP A 389 12.48 -10.95 16.97
C ASP A 389 11.06 -10.75 16.41
N PRO A 390 10.03 -10.48 17.23
CA PRO A 390 8.68 -10.21 16.72
C PRO A 390 8.60 -9.10 15.69
N ASP A 391 9.54 -8.17 15.71
CA ASP A 391 9.56 -6.99 14.85
C ASP A 391 10.52 -7.14 13.65
N VAL A 392 11.20 -8.29 13.50
CA VAL A 392 12.15 -8.58 12.42
C VAL A 392 11.78 -9.90 11.74
N VAL A 393 11.71 -9.91 10.42
CA VAL A 393 11.43 -11.11 9.63
C VAL A 393 12.45 -11.33 8.52
N LEU A 394 12.98 -12.54 8.45
CA LEU A 394 13.75 -13.08 7.32
C LEU A 394 12.81 -13.99 6.53
N LYS A 395 12.74 -13.80 5.23
CA LYS A 395 11.83 -14.53 4.34
C LYS A 395 12.61 -15.17 3.19
N LEU A 396 12.14 -16.33 2.78
CA LEU A 396 12.58 -17.05 1.60
C LEU A 396 11.36 -17.66 0.95
N ASP A 397 11.15 -17.40 -0.33
CA ASP A 397 10.10 -18.10 -1.08
C ASP A 397 10.52 -18.41 -2.51
N TYR A 398 9.79 -19.36 -3.09
CA TYR A 398 9.85 -19.72 -4.48
C TYR A 398 8.45 -19.64 -5.09
N SER A 399 8.33 -18.85 -6.14
CA SER A 399 7.08 -18.60 -6.86
C SER A 399 7.10 -19.27 -8.22
N VAL A 400 6.05 -20.03 -8.50
CA VAL A 400 5.80 -20.67 -9.80
C VAL A 400 4.54 -20.06 -10.38
N VAL A 401 4.68 -19.27 -11.44
CA VAL A 401 3.54 -18.65 -12.12
C VAL A 401 3.30 -19.33 -13.46
N ARG A 402 2.05 -19.60 -13.78
CA ARG A 402 1.63 -20.18 -15.07
C ARG A 402 0.47 -19.36 -15.62
N ASN A 403 0.45 -19.21 -16.93
CA ASN A 403 -0.66 -18.57 -17.64
C ASN A 403 -1.26 -19.50 -18.69
N LYS A 404 -2.36 -19.10 -19.31
CA LYS A 404 -3.05 -19.89 -20.35
C LYS A 404 -2.48 -19.67 -21.76
N SER A 405 -1.43 -18.87 -21.93
CA SER A 405 -0.76 -18.68 -23.21
C SER A 405 0.01 -19.95 -23.62
N THR A 406 0.09 -20.19 -24.92
CA THR A 406 0.95 -21.24 -25.49
C THR A 406 2.26 -20.70 -26.05
N VAL A 407 2.47 -19.39 -25.97
CA VAL A 407 3.61 -18.66 -26.58
C VAL A 407 4.38 -17.83 -25.57
N VAL A 408 3.74 -17.40 -24.50
CA VAL A 408 4.36 -16.57 -23.45
C VAL A 408 4.38 -17.40 -22.17
N GLU A 409 5.55 -17.64 -21.63
CA GLU A 409 5.74 -18.30 -20.33
C GLU A 409 5.97 -17.23 -19.27
N GLU A 410 5.41 -17.44 -18.08
CA GLU A 410 5.73 -16.63 -16.90
C GLU A 410 6.99 -17.19 -16.24
N PRO A 411 7.93 -16.34 -15.83
CA PRO A 411 9.14 -16.80 -15.18
C PRO A 411 8.86 -17.28 -13.75
N ASP A 412 9.57 -18.31 -13.32
CA ASP A 412 9.64 -18.66 -11.90
C ASP A 412 10.58 -17.69 -11.18
N SER A 413 10.41 -17.53 -9.86
CA SER A 413 11.29 -16.65 -9.07
C SER A 413 11.67 -17.25 -7.73
N LEU A 414 12.94 -17.02 -7.33
CA LEU A 414 13.44 -17.25 -5.98
C LEU A 414 13.65 -15.90 -5.31
N ASN A 415 13.00 -15.70 -4.17
CA ASN A 415 13.02 -14.43 -3.48
C ASN A 415 13.53 -14.58 -2.05
N ILE A 416 14.36 -13.63 -1.60
CA ILE A 416 14.82 -13.53 -0.21
C ILE A 416 14.49 -12.11 0.26
N GLY A 417 13.91 -12.01 1.45
CA GLY A 417 13.53 -10.74 2.04
C GLY A 417 14.02 -10.58 3.48
N LEU A 418 14.34 -9.36 3.85
CA LEU A 418 14.57 -8.94 5.22
C LEU A 418 13.71 -7.72 5.49
N GLY A 419 12.75 -7.85 6.40
CA GLY A 419 11.87 -6.76 6.78
C GLY A 419 11.84 -6.56 8.29
N TRP A 420 11.63 -5.33 8.72
CA TRP A 420 11.45 -5.02 10.14
C TRP A 420 10.67 -3.73 10.34
N TRP A 421 10.08 -3.60 11.53
CA TRP A 421 9.51 -2.36 12.02
C TRP A 421 10.19 -1.90 13.32
N PHE A 422 10.06 -0.60 13.64
CA PHE A 422 10.69 0.03 14.80
C PHE A 422 9.83 1.15 15.42
#